data_774e5311a8591a6038508a536bb60788
#
_entry.id   774e5311a8591a6038508a536bb60788
#
_cell.length_a   1.000
_cell.length_b   1.000
_cell.length_c   1.000
_cell.angle_alpha   90.00
_cell.angle_beta   90.00
_cell.angle_gamma   90.00
#
_symmetry.space_group_name_H-M   'P 1'
#
loop_
_entity.id
_entity.type
_entity.pdbx_description
1 polymer ?
#
loop_
_entity_poly.entity_id
_entity_poly.type
_entity_poly.pdbx_seq_one_letter_code
_entity_poly.pdbx_strand_id
1 'polypeptide(L)'
;LDNIQRLHEKFLKGYRIYSSGFSYDKVMDQLRAAKVEEMGKIHKAFSDIQNHILGIPVASVIVATQFKVATRWSGQGITNTIILLGCIFAATLIWLALSNQMQSIKALGEEIEYKEKQINKEYSFIKDDVAGVFRSISARLATQKRTFWIIRGVLVMGIITAITVYFWYTKPALDFMQYLIDCMKSYHSVKN
;
A
#
# COMPACT_ATOMS: atom_id res chain seq x y z
N LEU A 1 46.03 11.50 51.48
CA LEU A 1 45.85 10.67 50.28
C LEU A 1 44.39 10.28 50.09
N ASP A 2 43.63 9.93 51.11
CA ASP A 2 42.22 9.51 51.08
C ASP A 2 41.25 10.55 50.44
N ASN A 3 41.48 11.84 50.69
CA ASN A 3 40.64 12.89 50.13
C ASN A 3 40.80 13.08 48.63
N ILE A 4 41.97 12.79 48.07
CA ILE A 4 42.22 12.89 46.63
C ILE A 4 41.58 11.71 45.92
N GLN A 5 41.63 10.53 46.50
CA GLN A 5 40.96 9.35 45.92
C GLN A 5 39.44 9.52 45.92
N ARG A 6 38.85 10.02 46.99
CA ARG A 6 37.42 10.35 47.08
C ARG A 6 36.99 11.41 46.06
N LEU A 7 37.84 12.41 45.85
CA LEU A 7 37.57 13.46 44.85
C LEU A 7 37.61 12.88 43.43
N HIS A 8 38.61 12.04 43.16
CA HIS A 8 38.76 11.38 41.87
C HIS A 8 37.57 10.45 41.54
N GLU A 9 37.11 9.65 42.52
CA GLU A 9 35.94 8.81 42.36
C GLU A 9 34.64 9.60 42.06
N LYS A 10 34.43 10.71 42.81
CA LYS A 10 33.31 11.61 42.58
C LYS A 10 33.34 12.26 41.21
N PHE A 11 34.54 12.66 40.76
CA PHE A 11 34.75 13.23 39.42
C PHE A 11 34.47 12.21 38.33
N LEU A 12 35.00 11.01 38.44
CA LEU A 12 34.74 9.93 37.48
C LEU A 12 33.24 9.55 37.42
N LYS A 13 32.57 9.51 38.58
CA LYS A 13 31.15 9.24 38.65
C LYS A 13 30.34 10.36 37.97
N GLY A 14 30.66 11.63 38.25
CA GLY A 14 30.03 12.80 37.61
C GLY A 14 30.29 12.83 36.11
N TYR A 15 31.53 12.52 35.66
CA TYR A 15 31.85 12.45 34.24
C TYR A 15 31.09 11.33 33.50
N ARG A 16 30.96 10.15 34.11
CA ARG A 16 30.16 9.05 33.54
C ARG A 16 28.69 9.43 33.39
N ILE A 17 28.10 10.08 34.40
CA ILE A 17 26.69 10.54 34.37
C ILE A 17 26.53 11.59 33.28
N TYR A 18 27.42 12.57 33.18
CA TYR A 18 27.40 13.61 32.15
C TYR A 18 27.57 13.03 30.74
N SER A 19 28.57 12.16 30.56
CA SER A 19 28.85 11.50 29.29
C SER A 19 27.69 10.58 28.83
N SER A 20 27.07 9.85 29.77
CA SER A 20 25.92 9.01 29.45
C SER A 20 24.66 9.82 29.11
N GLY A 21 24.41 10.95 29.83
CA GLY A 21 23.30 11.84 29.52
C GLY A 21 23.46 12.52 28.16
N PHE A 22 24.66 13.02 27.86
CA PHE A 22 24.94 13.61 26.55
C PHE A 22 24.81 12.59 25.40
N SER A 23 25.25 11.35 25.62
CA SER A 23 25.08 10.26 24.65
C SER A 23 23.58 9.90 24.46
N TYR A 24 22.81 9.87 25.54
CA TYR A 24 21.37 9.60 25.50
C TYR A 24 20.61 10.66 24.68
N ASP A 25 20.82 11.95 24.98
CA ASP A 25 20.13 13.04 24.27
C ASP A 25 20.46 13.02 22.77
N LYS A 26 21.73 12.81 22.42
CA LYS A 26 22.18 12.70 21.03
C LYS A 26 21.49 11.54 20.29
N VAL A 27 21.39 10.38 20.93
CA VAL A 27 20.73 9.20 20.33
C VAL A 27 19.23 9.45 20.20
N MET A 28 18.58 10.04 21.20
CA MET A 28 17.15 10.38 21.12
C MET A 28 16.84 11.41 20.05
N ASP A 29 17.72 12.39 19.82
CA ASP A 29 17.54 13.34 18.73
C ASP A 29 17.72 12.68 17.35
N GLN A 30 18.67 11.76 17.21
CA GLN A 30 18.83 10.95 16.00
C GLN A 30 17.60 10.06 15.73
N LEU A 31 17.04 9.45 16.78
CA LEU A 31 15.81 8.66 16.68
C LEU A 31 14.60 9.50 16.26
N ARG A 32 14.47 10.70 16.83
CA ARG A 32 13.40 11.65 16.46
C ARG A 32 13.54 12.07 15.00
N ALA A 33 14.75 12.41 14.56
CA ALA A 33 15.03 12.76 13.18
C ALA A 33 14.72 11.59 12.22
N ALA A 34 15.18 10.39 12.55
CA ALA A 34 14.86 9.18 11.79
C ALA A 34 13.35 8.91 11.72
N LYS A 35 12.62 9.10 12.83
CA LYS A 35 11.15 8.98 12.84
C LYS A 35 10.49 9.94 11.86
N VAL A 36 10.90 11.20 11.84
CA VAL A 36 10.33 12.22 10.93
C VAL A 36 10.64 11.85 9.48
N GLU A 37 11.87 11.43 9.20
CA GLU A 37 12.28 10.99 7.86
C GLU A 37 11.45 9.79 7.36
N GLU A 38 11.36 8.72 8.17
CA GLU A 38 10.61 7.52 7.78
C GLU A 38 9.10 7.78 7.64
N MET A 39 8.53 8.61 8.53
CA MET A 39 7.15 9.06 8.39
C MET A 39 6.93 9.86 7.10
N GLY A 40 7.90 10.70 6.72
CA GLY A 40 7.89 11.43 5.45
C GLY A 40 7.89 10.50 4.23
N LYS A 41 8.74 9.47 4.23
CA LYS A 41 8.79 8.45 3.17
C LYS A 41 7.45 7.71 3.04
N ILE A 42 6.86 7.29 4.17
CA ILE A 42 5.54 6.64 4.20
C ILE A 42 4.46 7.57 3.64
N HIS A 43 4.47 8.83 4.05
CA HIS A 43 3.49 9.82 3.57
C HIS A 43 3.62 10.07 2.07
N LYS A 44 4.85 10.20 1.56
CA LYS A 44 5.11 10.39 0.12
C LYS A 44 4.58 9.21 -0.69
N ALA A 45 4.88 7.98 -0.29
CA ALA A 45 4.40 6.78 -0.97
C ALA A 45 2.86 6.72 -1.04
N PHE A 46 2.16 7.26 -0.04
CA PHE A 46 0.71 7.35 -0.04
C PHE A 46 0.20 8.51 -0.92
N SER A 47 0.82 9.67 -0.84
CA SER A 47 0.43 10.86 -1.63
C SER A 47 0.51 10.60 -3.13
N ASP A 48 1.50 9.86 -3.58
CA ASP A 48 1.68 9.52 -5.00
C ASP A 48 0.49 8.74 -5.58
N ILE A 49 -0.26 8.01 -4.73
CA ILE A 49 -1.43 7.24 -5.15
C ILE A 49 -2.74 8.02 -4.98
N GLN A 50 -2.78 9.00 -4.09
CA GLN A 50 -4.01 9.72 -3.76
C GLN A 50 -4.69 10.29 -4.99
N ASN A 51 -3.93 10.80 -5.96
CA ASN A 51 -4.45 11.32 -7.22
C ASN A 51 -5.11 10.22 -8.08
N HIS A 52 -4.56 9.00 -8.08
CA HIS A 52 -5.16 7.88 -8.79
C HIS A 52 -6.46 7.40 -8.13
N ILE A 53 -6.51 7.41 -6.78
CA ILE A 53 -7.72 7.06 -6.02
C ILE A 53 -8.86 8.01 -6.32
N LEU A 54 -8.60 9.31 -6.40
CA LEU A 54 -9.62 10.31 -6.70
C LEU A 54 -10.14 10.20 -8.14
N GLY A 55 -9.32 9.73 -9.07
CA GLY A 55 -9.72 9.49 -10.46
C GLY A 55 -10.71 8.33 -10.64
N ILE A 56 -10.70 7.32 -9.77
CA ILE A 56 -11.55 6.13 -9.90
C ILE A 56 -13.04 6.45 -9.84
N PRO A 57 -13.57 7.19 -8.86
CA PRO A 57 -14.99 7.54 -8.82
C PRO A 57 -15.44 8.36 -10.02
N VAL A 58 -14.62 9.32 -10.45
CA VAL A 58 -14.94 10.18 -11.61
C VAL A 58 -15.00 9.34 -12.88
N ALA A 59 -14.00 8.49 -13.12
CA ALA A 59 -14.00 7.57 -14.26
C ALA A 59 -15.22 6.62 -14.23
N SER A 60 -15.58 6.10 -13.06
CA SER A 60 -16.73 5.20 -12.89
C SER A 60 -18.05 5.86 -13.30
N VAL A 61 -18.26 7.12 -12.93
CA VAL A 61 -19.47 7.88 -13.34
C VAL A 61 -19.48 8.09 -14.85
N ILE A 62 -18.36 8.50 -15.45
CA ILE A 62 -18.26 8.69 -16.91
C ILE A 62 -18.58 7.39 -17.63
N VAL A 63 -17.97 6.28 -17.21
CA VAL A 63 -18.21 4.96 -17.79
C VAL A 63 -19.67 4.55 -17.68
N ALA A 64 -20.27 4.70 -16.50
CA ALA A 64 -21.67 4.33 -16.27
C ALA A 64 -22.64 5.08 -17.19
N THR A 65 -22.36 6.34 -17.52
CA THR A 65 -23.20 7.16 -18.42
C THR A 65 -23.05 6.82 -19.90
N GLN A 66 -21.97 6.15 -20.29
CA GLN A 66 -21.68 5.81 -21.69
C GLN A 66 -22.30 4.48 -22.14
N PHE A 67 -22.57 3.55 -21.22
CA PHE A 67 -23.25 2.30 -21.58
C PHE A 67 -24.70 2.55 -22.02
N LYS A 68 -25.06 2.06 -23.20
CA LYS A 68 -26.38 2.13 -23.77
C LYS A 68 -26.87 0.76 -24.24
N VAL A 69 -28.17 0.56 -24.24
CA VAL A 69 -28.78 -0.72 -24.66
C VAL A 69 -28.44 -1.04 -26.12
N ALA A 70 -27.85 -2.19 -26.35
CA ALA A 70 -27.54 -2.74 -27.64
C ALA A 70 -28.18 -4.14 -27.80
N THR A 71 -29.16 -4.26 -28.70
CA THR A 71 -29.87 -5.53 -28.97
C THR A 71 -29.24 -6.34 -30.09
N ARG A 72 -28.37 -5.72 -30.87
CA ARG A 72 -27.63 -6.33 -31.99
C ARG A 72 -26.19 -5.82 -32.00
N TRP A 73 -25.31 -6.51 -32.70
CA TRP A 73 -23.97 -6.00 -33.02
C TRP A 73 -24.08 -4.77 -33.95
N SER A 74 -24.30 -3.64 -33.35
CA SER A 74 -24.40 -2.31 -33.99
C SER A 74 -23.22 -1.46 -33.51
N GLY A 75 -23.13 -0.23 -34.03
CA GLY A 75 -22.13 0.74 -33.53
C GLY A 75 -22.15 0.91 -32.03
N GLN A 76 -23.36 0.83 -31.40
CA GLN A 76 -23.48 0.91 -29.93
C GLN A 76 -22.92 -0.31 -29.21
N GLY A 77 -23.11 -1.54 -29.75
CA GLY A 77 -22.50 -2.74 -29.15
C GLY A 77 -20.98 -2.69 -29.20
N ILE A 78 -20.42 -2.22 -30.32
CA ILE A 78 -18.98 -2.00 -30.47
C ILE A 78 -18.47 -0.94 -29.46
N THR A 79 -19.18 0.17 -29.32
CA THR A 79 -18.85 1.22 -28.37
C THR A 79 -18.82 0.68 -26.93
N ASN A 80 -19.83 -0.07 -26.51
CA ASN A 80 -19.87 -0.71 -25.20
C ASN A 80 -18.66 -1.62 -24.96
N THR A 81 -18.26 -2.38 -26.00
CA THR A 81 -17.08 -3.27 -25.93
C THR A 81 -15.78 -2.48 -25.76
N ILE A 82 -15.60 -1.39 -26.54
CA ILE A 82 -14.45 -0.51 -26.42
C ILE A 82 -14.36 0.13 -25.02
N ILE A 83 -15.50 0.55 -24.47
CA ILE A 83 -15.58 1.11 -23.11
C ILE A 83 -15.13 0.06 -22.09
N LEU A 84 -15.63 -1.17 -22.18
CA LEU A 84 -15.24 -2.25 -21.26
C LEU A 84 -13.73 -2.54 -21.35
N LEU A 85 -13.19 -2.63 -22.57
CA LEU A 85 -11.75 -2.86 -22.79
C LEU A 85 -10.93 -1.68 -22.20
N GLY A 86 -11.38 -0.45 -22.38
CA GLY A 86 -10.76 0.73 -21.77
C GLY A 86 -10.77 0.66 -20.23
N CYS A 87 -11.87 0.21 -19.63
CA CYS A 87 -11.94 0.01 -18.17
C CYS A 87 -10.95 -1.05 -17.68
N ILE A 88 -10.86 -2.19 -18.38
CA ILE A 88 -9.93 -3.27 -18.03
C ILE A 88 -8.48 -2.76 -18.15
N PHE A 89 -8.17 -2.05 -19.22
CA PHE A 89 -6.84 -1.48 -19.43
C PHE A 89 -6.47 -0.47 -18.33
N ALA A 90 -7.35 0.48 -18.03
CA ALA A 90 -7.14 1.46 -16.96
C ALA A 90 -6.96 0.79 -15.60
N ALA A 91 -7.79 -0.20 -15.28
CA ALA A 91 -7.69 -0.95 -14.04
C ALA A 91 -6.37 -1.75 -13.95
N THR A 92 -5.88 -2.29 -15.05
CA THR A 92 -4.58 -2.97 -15.10
C THR A 92 -3.45 -2.00 -14.79
N LEU A 93 -3.46 -0.80 -15.36
CA LEU A 93 -2.46 0.22 -15.07
C LEU A 93 -2.49 0.65 -13.60
N ILE A 94 -3.67 0.86 -13.03
CA ILE A 94 -3.84 1.20 -11.61
C ILE A 94 -3.34 0.04 -10.73
N TRP A 95 -3.65 -1.20 -11.09
CA TRP A 95 -3.17 -2.39 -10.37
C TRP A 95 -1.65 -2.48 -10.34
N LEU A 96 -0.99 -2.21 -11.49
CA LEU A 96 0.47 -2.19 -11.58
C LEU A 96 1.07 -1.07 -10.72
N ALA A 97 0.50 0.13 -10.77
CA ALA A 97 0.93 1.24 -9.93
C ALA A 97 0.81 0.91 -8.43
N LEU A 98 -0.33 0.36 -8.00
CA LEU A 98 -0.54 -0.10 -6.61
C LEU A 98 0.44 -1.21 -6.22
N SER A 99 0.78 -2.12 -7.15
CA SER A 99 1.73 -3.21 -6.89
C SER A 99 3.14 -2.68 -6.68
N ASN A 100 3.57 -1.73 -7.50
CA ASN A 100 4.87 -1.08 -7.37
C ASN A 100 5.00 -0.34 -6.04
N GLN A 101 3.97 0.43 -5.66
CA GLN A 101 3.97 1.14 -4.38
C GLN A 101 3.93 0.20 -3.17
N MET A 102 3.22 -0.93 -3.27
CA MET A 102 3.23 -1.94 -2.21
C MET A 102 4.62 -2.54 -2.00
N GLN A 103 5.40 -2.73 -3.07
CA GLN A 103 6.80 -3.18 -2.97
C GLN A 103 7.65 -2.12 -2.26
N SER A 104 7.50 -0.84 -2.59
CA SER A 104 8.19 0.26 -1.90
C SER A 104 7.87 0.31 -0.41
N ILE A 105 6.61 0.14 -0.03
CA ILE A 105 6.17 0.07 1.37
C ILE A 105 6.73 -1.18 2.09
N LYS A 106 6.89 -2.30 1.40
CA LYS A 106 7.51 -3.51 1.98
C LYS A 106 9.00 -3.29 2.22
N ALA A 107 9.72 -2.78 1.22
CA ALA A 107 11.15 -2.48 1.34
C ALA A 107 11.43 -1.49 2.48
N LEU A 108 10.61 -0.45 2.60
CA LEU A 108 10.68 0.50 3.71
C LEU A 108 10.45 -0.19 5.07
N GLY A 109 9.52 -1.15 5.14
CA GLY A 109 9.29 -1.92 6.35
C GLY A 109 10.50 -2.76 6.77
N GLU A 110 11.18 -3.39 5.82
CA GLU A 110 12.40 -4.16 6.04
C GLU A 110 13.57 -3.27 6.51
N GLU A 111 13.70 -2.08 5.91
CA GLU A 111 14.70 -1.08 6.32
C GLU A 111 14.46 -0.61 7.77
N ILE A 112 13.21 -0.34 8.13
CA ILE A 112 12.84 0.08 9.49
C ILE A 112 13.14 -1.03 10.50
N GLU A 113 12.81 -2.27 10.20
CA GLU A 113 13.10 -3.42 11.06
C GLU A 113 14.61 -3.65 11.23
N TYR A 114 15.37 -3.48 10.17
CA TYR A 114 16.84 -3.57 10.22
C TYR A 114 17.43 -2.48 11.13
N LYS A 115 17.00 -1.21 10.96
CA LYS A 115 17.42 -0.08 11.80
C LYS A 115 17.07 -0.30 13.28
N GLU A 116 15.86 -0.80 13.56
CA GLU A 116 15.45 -1.13 14.93
C GLU A 116 16.37 -2.17 15.57
N LYS A 117 16.68 -3.25 14.85
CA LYS A 117 17.59 -4.29 15.34
C LYS A 117 19.00 -3.76 15.58
N GLN A 118 19.51 -2.92 14.68
CA GLN A 118 20.83 -2.31 14.81
C GLN A 118 20.91 -1.41 16.05
N ILE A 119 19.97 -0.51 16.23
CA ILE A 119 19.92 0.41 17.36
C ILE A 119 19.74 -0.33 18.68
N ASN A 120 18.87 -1.33 18.74
CA ASN A 120 18.68 -2.16 19.93
C ASN A 120 19.95 -2.93 20.34
N LYS A 121 20.79 -3.30 19.38
CA LYS A 121 22.08 -3.98 19.63
C LYS A 121 23.11 -3.00 20.15
N GLU A 122 23.15 -1.79 19.60
CA GLU A 122 24.17 -0.78 19.92
C GLU A 122 23.84 -0.04 21.23
N TYR A 123 22.54 0.21 21.48
CA TYR A 123 22.06 1.03 22.61
C TYR A 123 21.05 0.27 23.48
N SER A 124 21.48 -0.85 24.06
CA SER A 124 20.61 -1.72 24.87
C SER A 124 20.00 -1.04 26.12
N PHE A 125 20.58 0.05 26.59
CA PHE A 125 20.15 0.80 27.79
C PHE A 125 18.93 1.72 27.55
N ILE A 126 18.55 1.97 26.28
CA ILE A 126 17.39 2.80 25.90
C ILE A 126 16.35 2.00 25.10
N LYS A 127 16.37 0.68 25.23
CA LYS A 127 15.55 -0.23 24.44
C LYS A 127 14.04 0.09 24.47
N ASP A 128 13.52 0.51 25.61
CA ASP A 128 12.10 0.83 25.77
C ASP A 128 11.70 2.10 25.02
N ASP A 129 12.52 3.13 25.05
CA ASP A 129 12.30 4.39 24.32
C ASP A 129 12.39 4.16 22.81
N VAL A 130 13.38 3.39 22.38
CA VAL A 130 13.57 2.96 20.98
C VAL A 130 12.36 2.16 20.49
N ALA A 131 11.91 1.18 21.25
CA ALA A 131 10.74 0.36 20.91
C ALA A 131 9.47 1.20 20.73
N GLY A 132 9.27 2.24 21.57
CA GLY A 132 8.15 3.16 21.45
C GLY A 132 8.12 3.92 20.11
N VAL A 133 9.29 4.42 19.68
CA VAL A 133 9.44 5.11 18.39
C VAL A 133 9.13 4.18 17.22
N PHE A 134 9.78 3.03 17.16
CA PHE A 134 9.60 2.07 16.06
C PHE A 134 8.20 1.47 16.01
N ARG A 135 7.55 1.23 17.15
CA ARG A 135 6.15 0.80 17.21
C ARG A 135 5.22 1.82 16.53
N SER A 136 5.44 3.12 16.73
CA SER A 136 4.64 4.16 16.08
C SER A 136 4.81 4.18 14.57
N ILE A 137 6.02 3.96 14.06
CA ILE A 137 6.32 3.88 12.63
C ILE A 137 5.69 2.61 12.02
N SER A 138 5.88 1.46 12.67
CA SER A 138 5.33 0.18 12.23
C SER A 138 3.80 0.17 12.20
N ALA A 139 3.15 0.79 13.19
CA ALA A 139 1.70 0.95 13.21
C ALA A 139 1.20 1.78 12.00
N ARG A 140 1.91 2.86 11.67
CA ARG A 140 1.60 3.68 10.49
C ARG A 140 1.75 2.88 9.20
N LEU A 141 2.83 2.12 9.10
CA LEU A 141 3.12 1.24 7.95
C LEU A 141 2.03 0.17 7.77
N ALA A 142 1.58 -0.44 8.87
CA ALA A 142 0.49 -1.43 8.85
C ALA A 142 -0.82 -0.80 8.37
N THR A 143 -1.14 0.42 8.84
CA THR A 143 -2.31 1.17 8.38
C THR A 143 -2.25 1.42 6.89
N GLN A 144 -1.11 1.83 6.36
CA GLN A 144 -0.93 2.06 4.92
C GLN A 144 -1.11 0.75 4.12
N LYS A 145 -0.48 -0.35 4.54
CA LYS A 145 -0.68 -1.66 3.89
C LYS A 145 -2.17 -2.05 3.84
N ARG A 146 -2.92 -1.82 4.92
CA ARG A 146 -4.36 -2.08 4.96
C ARG A 146 -5.13 -1.21 3.96
N THR A 147 -4.80 0.09 3.86
CA THR A 147 -5.43 1.00 2.90
C THR A 147 -5.21 0.54 1.46
N PHE A 148 -4.01 0.08 1.10
CA PHE A 148 -3.75 -0.50 -0.22
C PHE A 148 -4.63 -1.71 -0.55
N TRP A 149 -4.87 -2.59 0.42
CA TRP A 149 -5.75 -3.74 0.24
C TRP A 149 -7.20 -3.31 0.00
N ILE A 150 -7.67 -2.28 0.74
CA ILE A 150 -9.01 -1.71 0.54
C ILE A 150 -9.14 -1.15 -0.88
N ILE A 151 -8.16 -0.37 -1.35
CA ILE A 151 -8.19 0.22 -2.69
C ILE A 151 -8.21 -0.87 -3.77
N ARG A 152 -7.43 -1.94 -3.62
CA ARG A 152 -7.48 -3.09 -4.51
C ARG A 152 -8.86 -3.76 -4.52
N GLY A 153 -9.47 -3.91 -3.36
CA GLY A 153 -10.83 -4.43 -3.24
C GLY A 153 -11.84 -3.58 -4.01
N VAL A 154 -11.78 -2.25 -3.84
CA VAL A 154 -12.64 -1.30 -4.57
C VAL A 154 -12.41 -1.40 -6.09
N LEU A 155 -11.16 -1.50 -6.54
CA LEU A 155 -10.83 -1.65 -7.95
C LEU A 155 -11.43 -2.93 -8.55
N VAL A 156 -11.29 -4.06 -7.86
CA VAL A 156 -11.88 -5.34 -8.29
C VAL A 156 -13.40 -5.26 -8.35
N MET A 157 -14.03 -4.69 -7.34
CA MET A 157 -15.48 -4.48 -7.33
C MET A 157 -15.93 -3.58 -8.50
N GLY A 158 -15.17 -2.53 -8.81
CA GLY A 158 -15.44 -1.66 -9.96
C GLY A 158 -15.42 -2.41 -11.30
N ILE A 159 -14.43 -3.30 -11.48
CA ILE A 159 -14.34 -4.15 -12.69
C ILE A 159 -15.50 -5.12 -12.76
N ILE A 160 -15.84 -5.81 -11.69
CA ILE A 160 -16.98 -6.73 -11.65
C ILE A 160 -18.27 -5.99 -12.01
N THR A 161 -18.46 -4.80 -11.48
CA THR A 161 -19.62 -3.95 -11.81
C THR A 161 -19.63 -3.58 -13.29
N ALA A 162 -18.49 -3.15 -13.85
CA ALA A 162 -18.38 -2.79 -15.26
C ALA A 162 -18.71 -3.98 -16.18
N ILE A 163 -18.22 -5.17 -15.86
CA ILE A 163 -18.51 -6.40 -16.60
C ILE A 163 -20.01 -6.74 -16.52
N THR A 164 -20.60 -6.66 -15.32
CA THR A 164 -22.02 -6.94 -15.12
C THR A 164 -22.90 -5.97 -15.92
N VAL A 165 -22.59 -4.67 -15.86
CA VAL A 165 -23.29 -3.64 -16.62
C VAL A 165 -23.14 -3.86 -18.13
N TYR A 166 -21.96 -4.21 -18.60
CA TYR A 166 -21.72 -4.50 -19.99
C TYR A 166 -22.62 -5.63 -20.50
N PHE A 167 -22.69 -6.77 -19.82
CA PHE A 167 -23.54 -7.88 -20.20
C PHE A 167 -25.03 -7.55 -20.11
N TRP A 168 -25.42 -6.71 -19.13
CA TRP A 168 -26.79 -6.26 -18.99
C TRP A 168 -27.25 -5.39 -20.17
N TYR A 169 -26.37 -4.50 -20.64
CA TYR A 169 -26.68 -3.56 -21.71
C TYR A 169 -26.37 -4.10 -23.11
N THR A 170 -25.59 -5.17 -23.25
CA THR A 170 -25.12 -5.71 -24.55
C THR A 170 -25.58 -7.14 -24.71
N LYS A 171 -26.87 -7.33 -25.06
CA LYS A 171 -27.50 -8.66 -25.26
C LYS A 171 -26.68 -9.58 -26.17
N PRO A 172 -26.19 -9.14 -27.36
CA PRO A 172 -25.44 -10.04 -28.25
C PRO A 172 -24.16 -10.60 -27.64
N ALA A 173 -23.54 -9.89 -26.67
CA ALA A 173 -22.39 -10.42 -25.95
C ALA A 173 -22.77 -11.52 -24.96
N LEU A 174 -23.95 -11.39 -24.34
CA LEU A 174 -24.52 -12.40 -23.45
C LEU A 174 -24.88 -13.68 -24.20
N ASP A 175 -25.53 -13.56 -25.35
CA ASP A 175 -25.88 -14.68 -26.22
C ASP A 175 -24.63 -15.43 -26.73
N PHE A 176 -23.60 -14.69 -27.11
CA PHE A 176 -22.30 -15.27 -27.53
C PHE A 176 -21.62 -16.01 -26.39
N MET A 177 -21.66 -15.46 -25.18
CA MET A 177 -21.08 -16.12 -23.99
C MET A 177 -21.82 -17.41 -23.66
N GLN A 178 -23.16 -17.41 -23.74
CA GLN A 178 -23.98 -18.63 -23.55
C GLN A 178 -23.61 -19.69 -24.58
N TYR A 179 -23.52 -19.32 -25.85
CA TYR A 179 -23.09 -20.22 -26.92
C TYR A 179 -21.72 -20.86 -26.64
N LEU A 180 -20.74 -20.09 -26.18
CA LEU A 180 -19.42 -20.60 -25.81
C LEU A 180 -19.50 -21.60 -24.64
N ILE A 181 -20.29 -21.30 -23.62
CA ILE A 181 -20.48 -22.18 -22.47
C ILE A 181 -21.11 -23.51 -22.89
N ASP A 182 -22.10 -23.48 -23.77
CA ASP A 182 -22.77 -24.68 -24.26
C ASP A 182 -21.83 -25.52 -25.14
N CYS A 183 -21.01 -24.89 -25.97
CA CYS A 183 -19.98 -25.57 -26.73
C CYS A 183 -18.95 -26.26 -25.82
N MET A 184 -18.49 -25.59 -24.74
CA MET A 184 -17.55 -26.18 -23.80
C MET A 184 -18.15 -27.34 -23.01
N LYS A 185 -19.41 -27.27 -22.63
CA LYS A 185 -20.13 -28.38 -21.95
C LYS A 185 -20.27 -29.58 -22.89
N SER A 186 -20.63 -29.35 -24.15
CA SER A 186 -20.72 -30.41 -25.19
C SER A 186 -19.38 -31.10 -25.41
N TYR A 187 -18.28 -30.30 -25.48
CA TYR A 187 -16.93 -30.86 -25.61
C TYR A 187 -16.52 -31.73 -24.42
N HIS A 188 -16.89 -31.32 -23.23
CA HIS A 188 -16.56 -32.06 -21.97
C HIS A 188 -17.40 -33.34 -21.84
N SER A 189 -18.65 -33.31 -22.33
CA SER A 189 -19.55 -34.49 -22.36
C SER A 189 -19.14 -35.57 -23.37
N VAL A 190 -18.42 -35.21 -24.44
CA VAL A 190 -17.92 -36.15 -25.45
C VAL A 190 -16.60 -36.83 -25.01
N LYS A 191 -15.91 -36.26 -24.04
CA LYS A 191 -14.60 -36.74 -23.58
C LYS A 191 -14.67 -37.64 -22.33
N ASN A 192 -15.84 -37.74 -21.71
CA ASN A 192 -16.17 -38.69 -20.62
C ASN A 192 -17.10 -39.78 -21.11
#